data_5fdd980ab9a4c2a8a53e07a921b154c3
#
_entry.id   5fdd980ab9a4c2a8a53e07a921b154c3
#
_cell.length_a   1.000
_cell.length_b   1.000
_cell.length_c   1.000
_cell.angle_alpha   90.00
_cell.angle_beta   90.00
_cell.angle_gamma   90.00
#
_symmetry.space_group_name_H-M   'P 1'
#
loop_
_entity.id
_entity.type
_entity.pdbx_description
1 polymer ?
#
loop_
_entity_poly.entity_id
_entity_poly.type
_entity_poly.pdbx_seq_one_letter_code
_entity_poly.pdbx_strand_id
1 'polypeptide(L)'
;MKMPTTLKHLGLMLLVSSFAVGCASTTEEAPQEPAPAPAPEPVAAPAPEPEVTSMNYEVVSGDNLWNISGKPTVYSDPYQWPLIYKANSDQIKDADLIYPGQVLAIDTQPSAADVDAAIQHAKTRGSWSLGVVEESDKTYLAQ
;
A
#
# COMPACT_ATOMS: atom_id res chain seq x y z
N MET A 1 26.02 34.57 -13.51
CA MET A 1 27.32 34.08 -13.98
C MET A 1 27.19 32.64 -14.44
N LYS A 2 27.22 32.46 -15.72
CA LYS A 2 27.85 31.46 -16.57
C LYS A 2 27.50 29.97 -16.33
N MET A 3 26.66 29.45 -17.26
CA MET A 3 26.76 28.05 -17.76
C MET A 3 28.10 27.79 -18.48
N PRO A 4 28.49 26.52 -18.67
CA PRO A 4 28.45 25.92 -20.00
C PRO A 4 27.94 24.47 -19.96
N THR A 5 27.06 24.02 -20.79
CA THR A 5 27.14 23.55 -22.23
C THR A 5 28.40 22.76 -22.57
N THR A 6 28.21 21.51 -22.95
CA THR A 6 28.87 20.68 -23.97
C THR A 6 28.48 19.20 -23.77
N LEU A 7 28.34 18.32 -24.71
CA LEU A 7 28.40 18.24 -26.15
C LEU A 7 28.13 16.76 -26.55
N LYS A 8 27.28 16.53 -27.51
CA LYS A 8 27.12 15.42 -28.45
C LYS A 8 28.19 14.34 -28.48
N HIS A 9 27.76 13.07 -28.52
CA HIS A 9 28.38 12.15 -29.47
C HIS A 9 27.33 11.28 -30.17
N LEU A 10 27.20 11.55 -31.44
CA LEU A 10 26.61 10.78 -32.53
C LEU A 10 27.58 9.67 -32.89
N GLY A 11 27.14 8.44 -32.84
CA GLY A 11 27.92 7.27 -33.30
C GLY A 11 27.06 6.37 -34.18
N LEU A 12 27.02 6.74 -35.44
CA LEU A 12 26.52 5.93 -36.58
C LEU A 12 27.56 4.88 -36.90
N MET A 13 27.23 3.57 -36.91
CA MET A 13 28.01 2.57 -37.58
C MET A 13 27.09 1.57 -38.26
N LEU A 14 27.07 1.72 -39.59
CA LEU A 14 26.67 0.73 -40.62
C LEU A 14 27.76 -0.31 -40.76
N LEU A 15 27.39 -1.56 -41.01
CA LEU A 15 28.10 -2.52 -41.88
C LEU A 15 27.28 -3.81 -41.94
N VAL A 16 26.58 -4.08 -43.03
CA VAL A 16 26.99 -4.81 -44.26
C VAL A 16 26.93 -6.33 -44.12
N SER A 17 25.92 -6.88 -44.80
CA SER A 17 25.81 -8.06 -45.64
C SER A 17 26.76 -9.25 -45.44
N SER A 18 26.17 -10.44 -45.34
CA SER A 18 26.63 -11.58 -46.10
C SER A 18 25.50 -12.57 -46.36
N PHE A 19 25.17 -12.74 -47.61
CA PHE A 19 24.38 -13.82 -48.21
C PHE A 19 25.13 -15.13 -48.08
N ALA A 20 24.48 -16.19 -47.64
CA ALA A 20 24.87 -17.56 -47.95
C ALA A 20 23.62 -18.33 -48.36
N VAL A 21 23.56 -18.62 -49.65
CA VAL A 21 22.66 -19.58 -50.27
C VAL A 21 23.18 -20.98 -49.94
N GLY A 22 22.34 -21.83 -49.37
CA GLY A 22 22.67 -23.25 -49.09
C GLY A 22 21.43 -24.12 -49.24
N CYS A 23 21.39 -24.84 -50.30
CA CYS A 23 20.61 -25.97 -50.81
C CYS A 23 19.56 -26.65 -49.92
N ALA A 24 18.48 -26.91 -50.61
CA ALA A 24 17.36 -27.78 -50.30
C ALA A 24 17.77 -29.18 -49.80
N SER A 25 17.07 -29.62 -48.75
CA SER A 25 16.77 -31.02 -48.49
C SER A 25 15.32 -31.11 -48.05
N THR A 26 14.52 -31.59 -48.98
CA THR A 26 13.13 -32.01 -48.74
C THR A 26 13.20 -33.26 -47.87
N THR A 27 12.90 -33.11 -46.61
CA THR A 27 12.51 -34.22 -45.73
C THR A 27 11.04 -34.02 -45.42
N GLU A 28 10.24 -34.92 -45.99
CA GLU A 28 8.83 -35.12 -45.74
C GLU A 28 8.67 -35.44 -44.25
N GLU A 29 8.27 -34.42 -43.47
CA GLU A 29 7.95 -34.56 -42.04
C GLU A 29 6.48 -34.92 -41.93
N ALA A 30 6.24 -36.11 -41.40
CA ALA A 30 4.92 -36.62 -41.09
C ALA A 30 4.17 -35.65 -40.14
N PRO A 31 2.82 -35.57 -40.21
CA PRO A 31 2.05 -34.69 -39.33
C PRO A 31 2.27 -35.05 -37.86
N GLN A 32 2.99 -34.24 -37.13
CA GLN A 32 3.02 -34.35 -35.66
C GLN A 32 1.67 -33.90 -35.13
N GLU A 33 0.97 -34.86 -34.53
CA GLU A 33 -0.21 -34.64 -33.68
C GLU A 33 0.16 -33.61 -32.64
N PRO A 34 -0.64 -32.50 -32.46
CA PRO A 34 -0.32 -31.49 -31.49
C PRO A 34 -0.33 -32.09 -30.08
N ALA A 35 0.81 -31.97 -29.40
CA ALA A 35 0.92 -32.34 -27.98
C ALA A 35 -0.18 -31.66 -27.16
N PRO A 36 -0.82 -32.35 -26.23
CA PRO A 36 -1.83 -31.76 -25.39
C PRO A 36 -1.23 -30.60 -24.61
N ALA A 37 -1.89 -29.45 -24.67
CA ALA A 37 -1.53 -28.26 -23.90
C ALA A 37 -1.37 -28.64 -22.41
N PRO A 38 -0.34 -28.15 -21.72
CA PRO A 38 -0.19 -28.37 -20.29
C PRO A 38 -1.47 -27.89 -19.58
N ALA A 39 -2.03 -28.75 -18.74
CA ALA A 39 -3.16 -28.41 -17.91
C ALA A 39 -2.83 -27.17 -17.09
N PRO A 40 -3.75 -26.19 -16.92
CA PRO A 40 -3.51 -25.05 -16.07
C PRO A 40 -3.17 -25.53 -14.66
N GLU A 41 -2.01 -25.10 -14.16
CA GLU A 41 -1.64 -25.35 -12.77
C GLU A 41 -2.75 -24.81 -11.86
N PRO A 42 -3.12 -25.52 -10.79
CA PRO A 42 -4.11 -25.01 -9.84
C PRO A 42 -3.59 -23.68 -9.29
N VAL A 43 -4.26 -22.60 -9.65
CA VAL A 43 -4.04 -21.29 -9.02
C VAL A 43 -4.30 -21.51 -7.53
N ALA A 44 -3.24 -21.43 -6.72
CA ALA A 44 -3.37 -21.50 -5.28
C ALA A 44 -4.42 -20.43 -4.88
N ALA A 45 -5.49 -20.87 -4.23
CA ALA A 45 -6.46 -19.96 -3.67
C ALA A 45 -5.71 -18.94 -2.79
N PRO A 46 -6.01 -17.64 -2.90
CA PRO A 46 -5.41 -16.65 -2.01
C PRO A 46 -5.61 -17.12 -0.58
N ALA A 47 -4.51 -17.09 0.21
CA ALA A 47 -4.60 -17.38 1.64
C ALA A 47 -5.70 -16.48 2.22
N PRO A 48 -6.57 -16.97 3.11
CA PRO A 48 -7.57 -16.12 3.75
C PRO A 48 -6.84 -14.94 4.40
N GLU A 49 -7.16 -13.74 3.93
CA GLU A 49 -6.76 -12.51 4.62
C GLU A 49 -7.29 -12.63 6.06
N PRO A 50 -6.51 -12.23 7.08
CA PRO A 50 -7.00 -12.26 8.45
C PRO A 50 -8.31 -11.49 8.51
N GLU A 51 -9.38 -12.15 8.96
CA GLU A 51 -10.68 -11.52 9.16
C GLU A 51 -10.50 -10.41 10.20
N VAL A 52 -10.24 -9.19 9.76
CA VAL A 52 -10.26 -8.00 10.60
C VAL A 52 -11.70 -7.83 11.09
N THR A 53 -11.94 -8.20 12.33
CA THR A 53 -13.23 -7.95 12.97
C THR A 53 -13.32 -6.45 13.19
N SER A 54 -14.01 -5.76 12.29
CA SER A 54 -14.16 -4.31 12.35
C SER A 54 -15.61 -3.91 12.62
N MET A 55 -15.78 -2.84 13.36
CA MET A 55 -17.07 -2.15 13.51
C MET A 55 -17.00 -0.77 12.84
N ASN A 56 -18.14 -0.30 12.36
CA ASN A 56 -18.26 1.06 11.82
C ASN A 56 -18.68 2.05 12.92
N TYR A 57 -18.00 3.19 12.97
CA TYR A 57 -18.32 4.30 13.87
C TYR A 57 -18.60 5.55 13.05
N GLU A 58 -19.80 6.13 13.18
CA GLU A 58 -20.14 7.41 12.57
C GLU A 58 -19.70 8.56 13.47
N VAL A 59 -18.84 9.44 12.93
CA VAL A 59 -18.33 10.61 13.64
C VAL A 59 -19.46 11.62 13.88
N VAL A 60 -19.64 12.04 15.11
CA VAL A 60 -20.59 13.08 15.47
C VAL A 60 -19.90 14.40 15.81
N SER A 61 -20.65 15.50 15.82
CA SER A 61 -20.10 16.82 16.12
C SER A 61 -19.43 16.84 17.51
N GLY A 62 -18.19 17.30 17.58
CA GLY A 62 -17.36 17.36 18.78
C GLY A 62 -16.50 16.11 19.04
N ASP A 63 -16.61 15.07 18.20
CA ASP A 63 -15.71 13.94 18.28
C ASP A 63 -14.30 14.29 17.75
N ASN A 64 -13.33 13.61 18.31
CA ASN A 64 -11.96 13.49 17.81
C ASN A 64 -11.48 12.06 18.05
N LEU A 65 -10.40 11.64 17.43
CA LEU A 65 -9.91 10.26 17.53
C LEU A 65 -9.61 9.84 18.99
N TRP A 66 -9.11 10.76 19.80
CA TRP A 66 -8.86 10.55 21.23
C TRP A 66 -10.13 10.19 22.00
N ASN A 67 -11.19 10.99 21.81
CA ASN A 67 -12.46 10.78 22.50
C ASN A 67 -13.15 9.51 22.00
N ILE A 68 -13.09 9.23 20.70
CA ILE A 68 -13.66 8.01 20.11
C ILE A 68 -12.95 6.77 20.68
N SER A 69 -11.63 6.77 20.70
CA SER A 69 -10.82 5.66 21.23
C SER A 69 -11.11 5.39 22.72
N GLY A 70 -11.35 6.45 23.51
CA GLY A 70 -11.67 6.34 24.92
C GLY A 70 -13.07 5.80 25.23
N LYS A 71 -13.95 5.66 24.23
CA LYS A 71 -15.30 5.13 24.47
C LYS A 71 -15.26 3.66 24.88
N PRO A 72 -16.08 3.23 25.87
CA PRO A 72 -16.14 1.83 26.32
C PRO A 72 -16.54 0.85 25.22
N THR A 73 -17.23 1.32 24.19
CA THR A 73 -17.63 0.53 23.03
C THR A 73 -16.55 0.44 21.95
N VAL A 74 -15.43 1.13 22.10
CA VAL A 74 -14.28 1.12 21.20
C VAL A 74 -13.12 0.44 21.91
N TYR A 75 -12.15 1.18 22.45
CA TYR A 75 -11.00 0.58 23.13
C TYR A 75 -10.98 0.83 24.63
N SER A 76 -11.80 1.73 25.17
CA SER A 76 -11.76 2.22 26.58
C SER A 76 -10.42 2.86 26.95
N ASP A 77 -9.56 3.13 25.97
CA ASP A 77 -8.23 3.72 26.15
C ASP A 77 -7.98 4.78 25.07
N PRO A 78 -7.94 6.08 25.43
CA PRO A 78 -7.69 7.14 24.47
C PRO A 78 -6.34 7.04 23.76
N TYR A 79 -5.30 6.46 24.39
CA TYR A 79 -3.98 6.32 23.78
C TYR A 79 -3.96 5.36 22.58
N GLN A 80 -5.03 4.62 22.35
CA GLN A 80 -5.16 3.73 21.21
C GLN A 80 -5.75 4.42 19.95
N TRP A 81 -5.95 5.74 19.99
CA TRP A 81 -6.46 6.50 18.85
C TRP A 81 -5.68 6.29 17.53
N PRO A 82 -4.35 6.01 17.54
CA PRO A 82 -3.63 5.81 16.30
C PRO A 82 -4.04 4.54 15.54
N LEU A 83 -4.65 3.56 16.21
CA LEU A 83 -5.24 2.38 15.54
C LEU A 83 -6.38 2.81 14.60
N ILE A 84 -7.25 3.71 15.07
CA ILE A 84 -8.34 4.26 14.25
C ILE A 84 -7.77 5.03 13.06
N TYR A 85 -6.75 5.86 13.29
CA TYR A 85 -6.07 6.61 12.26
C TYR A 85 -5.46 5.71 11.18
N LYS A 86 -4.75 4.67 11.59
CA LYS A 86 -4.11 3.71 10.69
C LYS A 86 -5.15 2.95 9.85
N ALA A 87 -6.23 2.46 10.49
CA ALA A 87 -7.30 1.73 9.82
C ALA A 87 -8.08 2.59 8.80
N ASN A 88 -8.00 3.92 8.88
CA ASN A 88 -8.72 4.86 8.03
C ASN A 88 -7.80 5.85 7.30
N SER A 89 -6.54 5.50 7.10
CA SER A 89 -5.53 6.36 6.48
C SER A 89 -5.82 6.73 5.02
N ASP A 90 -6.72 6.01 4.37
CA ASP A 90 -7.26 6.31 3.04
C ASP A 90 -8.13 7.58 3.06
N GLN A 91 -8.93 7.80 4.09
CA GLN A 91 -9.85 8.92 4.25
C GLN A 91 -9.38 9.99 5.25
N ILE A 92 -8.60 9.63 6.28
CA ILE A 92 -8.04 10.58 7.26
C ILE A 92 -6.59 10.90 6.87
N LYS A 93 -6.34 12.11 6.42
CA LYS A 93 -4.98 12.56 6.06
C LYS A 93 -4.27 13.22 7.23
N ASP A 94 -4.99 13.96 8.05
CA ASP A 94 -4.53 14.60 9.26
C ASP A 94 -5.27 13.97 10.44
N ALA A 95 -4.54 13.40 11.38
CA ALA A 95 -5.11 12.71 12.55
C ALA A 95 -5.93 13.63 13.48
N ASP A 96 -5.71 14.94 13.37
CA ASP A 96 -6.42 15.95 14.17
C ASP A 96 -7.65 16.51 13.45
N LEU A 97 -7.93 16.05 12.23
CA LEU A 97 -8.97 16.60 11.37
C LEU A 97 -9.93 15.51 10.87
N ILE A 98 -10.96 15.25 11.63
CA ILE A 98 -12.10 14.40 11.24
C ILE A 98 -13.38 15.24 11.21
N TYR A 99 -14.36 14.80 10.42
CA TYR A 99 -15.58 15.55 10.16
C TYR A 99 -16.82 14.76 10.57
N PRO A 100 -17.84 15.41 11.12
CA PRO A 100 -19.13 14.76 11.37
C PRO A 100 -19.70 14.12 10.09
N GLY A 101 -20.23 12.91 10.26
CA GLY A 101 -20.75 12.09 9.16
C GLY A 101 -19.71 11.19 8.49
N GLN A 102 -18.40 11.30 8.82
CA GLN A 102 -17.42 10.29 8.41
C GLN A 102 -17.76 8.95 9.09
N VAL A 103 -17.63 7.85 8.33
CA VAL A 103 -17.76 6.50 8.86
C VAL A 103 -16.37 5.90 8.98
N LEU A 104 -15.93 5.66 10.20
CA LEU A 104 -14.63 5.12 10.53
C LEU A 104 -14.71 3.62 10.79
N ALA A 105 -13.81 2.86 10.17
CA ALA A 105 -13.58 1.47 10.52
C ALA A 105 -12.77 1.38 11.82
N ILE A 106 -13.28 0.63 12.78
CA ILE A 106 -12.62 0.37 14.06
C ILE A 106 -12.25 -1.10 14.09
N ASP A 107 -10.96 -1.43 14.13
CA ASP A 107 -10.51 -2.79 14.38
C ASP A 107 -10.81 -3.14 15.83
N THR A 108 -11.67 -4.13 16.05
CA THR A 108 -12.09 -4.54 17.41
C THR A 108 -11.17 -5.60 18.01
N GLN A 109 -10.20 -6.11 17.27
CA GLN A 109 -9.24 -7.12 17.72
C GLN A 109 -7.81 -6.79 17.26
N PRO A 110 -7.30 -5.58 17.54
CA PRO A 110 -5.95 -5.22 17.15
C PRO A 110 -4.92 -6.15 17.82
N SER A 111 -3.83 -6.43 17.12
CA SER A 111 -2.75 -7.22 17.72
C SER A 111 -2.09 -6.46 18.89
N ALA A 112 -1.52 -7.20 19.84
CA ALA A 112 -0.80 -6.59 20.95
C ALA A 112 0.34 -5.68 20.47
N ALA A 113 1.01 -6.06 19.38
CA ALA A 113 2.08 -5.25 18.79
C ALA A 113 1.56 -3.92 18.20
N ASP A 114 0.39 -3.95 17.53
CA ASP A 114 -0.23 -2.72 17.02
C ASP A 114 -0.71 -1.82 18.15
N VAL A 115 -1.27 -2.39 19.23
CA VAL A 115 -1.66 -1.63 20.44
C VAL A 115 -0.45 -0.95 21.07
N ASP A 116 0.66 -1.69 21.26
CA ASP A 116 1.88 -1.12 21.84
C ASP A 116 2.45 -0.01 20.96
N ALA A 117 2.50 -0.22 19.65
CA ALA A 117 2.96 0.79 18.68
C ALA A 117 2.08 2.05 18.70
N ALA A 118 0.75 1.88 18.76
CA ALA A 118 -0.21 2.98 18.84
C ALA A 118 -0.02 3.80 20.12
N ILE A 119 0.05 3.14 21.27
CA ILE A 119 0.27 3.81 22.56
C ILE A 119 1.61 4.54 22.59
N GLN A 120 2.66 3.91 22.06
CA GLN A 120 3.98 4.53 21.97
C GLN A 120 3.93 5.77 21.07
N HIS A 121 3.30 5.68 19.90
CA HIS A 121 3.12 6.82 19.01
C HIS A 121 2.33 7.94 19.68
N ALA A 122 1.17 7.66 20.29
CA ALA A 122 0.35 8.64 20.97
C ALA A 122 1.10 9.38 22.09
N LYS A 123 2.00 8.71 22.80
CA LYS A 123 2.82 9.30 23.88
C LYS A 123 4.01 10.12 23.37
N THR A 124 4.52 9.83 22.17
CA THR A 124 5.75 10.44 21.65
C THR A 124 5.53 11.33 20.43
N ARG A 125 4.30 11.47 19.98
CA ARG A 125 3.92 12.22 18.76
C ARG A 125 4.47 13.66 18.72
N GLY A 126 4.51 14.33 19.87
CA GLY A 126 4.97 15.72 19.97
C GLY A 126 3.86 16.74 19.73
N SER A 127 4.26 17.95 19.33
CA SER A 127 3.31 19.03 19.02
C SER A 127 2.63 18.76 17.67
N TRP A 128 1.39 19.19 17.54
CA TRP A 128 0.57 19.03 16.34
C TRP A 128 -0.08 20.35 15.93
N SER A 129 -0.53 20.46 14.69
CA SER A 129 -1.23 21.62 14.15
C SER A 129 -2.29 21.18 13.16
N LEU A 130 -3.50 21.71 13.27
CA LEU A 130 -4.58 21.41 12.34
C LEU A 130 -4.19 21.71 10.88
N GLY A 131 -4.46 20.77 10.00
CA GLY A 131 -4.16 20.86 8.56
C GLY A 131 -2.72 20.53 8.20
N VAL A 132 -1.94 20.04 9.16
CA VAL A 132 -0.55 19.60 8.96
C VAL A 132 -0.45 18.12 9.27
N VAL A 133 0.05 17.34 8.31
CA VAL A 133 0.36 15.92 8.57
C VAL A 133 1.75 15.84 9.20
N GLU A 134 1.79 15.50 10.47
CA GLU A 134 3.04 15.44 11.24
C GLU A 134 3.95 14.31 10.72
N GLU A 135 5.27 14.52 10.77
CA GLU A 135 6.24 13.52 10.31
C GLU A 135 6.19 12.23 11.16
N SER A 136 5.90 12.38 12.45
CA SER A 136 5.66 11.25 13.36
C SER A 136 4.47 10.38 12.92
N ASP A 137 3.39 11.00 12.43
CA ASP A 137 2.20 10.32 11.94
C ASP A 137 2.51 9.53 10.66
N LYS A 138 3.25 10.12 9.72
CA LYS A 138 3.72 9.44 8.51
C LYS A 138 4.60 8.23 8.84
N THR A 139 5.51 8.39 9.80
CA THR A 139 6.38 7.31 10.26
C THR A 139 5.58 6.17 10.89
N TYR A 140 4.54 6.50 11.67
CA TYR A 140 3.66 5.52 12.27
C TYR A 140 2.86 4.74 11.21
N LEU A 141 2.30 5.44 10.22
CA LEU A 141 1.54 4.80 9.13
C LEU A 141 2.39 3.90 8.23
N ALA A 142 3.71 4.09 8.21
CA ALA A 142 4.64 3.30 7.40
C ALA A 142 5.08 1.98 8.07
N GLN A 143 4.62 1.70 9.29
CA GLN A 143 4.88 0.47 10.04
C GLN A 143 3.79 -0.58 9.69
#